data_380b2199ab7efac9561a3da160e7c900
#
_entry.id   380b2199ab7efac9561a3da160e7c900
#
_cell.length_a   1.000
_cell.length_b   1.000
_cell.length_c   1.000
_cell.angle_alpha   90.00
_cell.angle_beta   90.00
_cell.angle_gamma   90.00
#
_symmetry.space_group_name_H-M   'P 1'
#
loop_
_entity.id
_entity.type
_entity.pdbx_description
1 polymer ?
#
loop_
_entity_poly.entity_id
_entity_poly.type
_entity_poly.pdbx_seq_one_letter_code
_entity_poly.pdbx_strand_id
1 'polypeptide(L)'
;DVNKILYKLVQNPQGNYYEFSTDKAETLYNVSFTYFGIGKGDYQLKQSTNNGRVFEFVGAGNGDYSALRKLPSPQKSQVFSTSAEYTFNKGKIGGDFSLSNYDINLFSSKNNDQNTGFAGRIFGNKIFTKNNWNGTVGAEFQRISSQFHILDRINDVEFSRDFNLTQEFNQITQNRLIFSFLNSWKNTNFINYKLNYLNEKQSYNGIKNDLDFKFLKKNTETRGNVSYLNTTSDFQDTQFARGNVSTEILGKKGSWSFGGSFEHNLKNFNQTKTLDVTSFSWKEVFIQKKIGDSLRTKLLAKSYFRTNDSVRDNSLKKMNNILGLMLESQLIRTEKTQLSTLVHYRKFFYENELKTQFNSDFVIGNIQYNQQFFKNGMRLQAFYELGNGQEAQREFQYLKVTDGQGIYKWTDYNGDGIQQLDEFEIAEYSDLAQYIRVYTNTVKYTPSNKNKLQLSLSVNPYIVFNSDNQFLRRWNFNISLNAQNSFFKEDRVLE
;
A
#
# COMPACT_ATOMS: atom_id res chain seq x y z
N ASP A 1 15.76 -25.35 34.49
CA ASP A 1 15.91 -23.94 34.08
C ASP A 1 14.93 -23.11 34.94
N VAL A 2 15.46 -22.31 35.84
CA VAL A 2 14.66 -21.58 36.86
C VAL A 2 13.72 -20.54 36.18
N ASN A 3 13.92 -20.26 34.91
CA ASN A 3 13.19 -19.28 34.15
C ASN A 3 12.09 -19.85 33.22
N LYS A 4 11.76 -21.13 33.34
CA LYS A 4 10.71 -21.75 32.52
C LYS A 4 9.56 -22.25 33.37
N ILE A 5 8.34 -22.00 32.90
CA ILE A 5 7.14 -22.62 33.44
C ILE A 5 7.05 -24.04 32.91
N LEU A 6 7.13 -25.00 33.80
CA LEU A 6 7.13 -26.41 33.47
C LEU A 6 6.00 -27.14 34.20
N TYR A 7 5.54 -28.24 33.65
CA TYR A 7 4.43 -29.02 34.13
C TYR A 7 4.82 -30.47 34.26
N LYS A 8 4.34 -31.14 35.30
CA LYS A 8 4.38 -32.60 35.42
C LYS A 8 3.11 -33.23 34.84
N LEU A 9 3.24 -34.43 34.34
CA LEU A 9 2.08 -35.21 33.90
C LEU A 9 1.50 -35.97 35.10
N VAL A 10 0.26 -35.67 35.44
CA VAL A 10 -0.51 -36.39 36.47
C VAL A 10 -1.37 -37.43 35.78
N GLN A 11 -1.18 -38.69 36.18
CA GLN A 11 -1.97 -39.79 35.69
C GLN A 11 -3.17 -40.01 36.63
N ASN A 12 -4.37 -39.89 36.06
CA ASN A 12 -5.63 -40.09 36.79
C ASN A 12 -6.49 -41.08 36.01
N PRO A 13 -7.22 -42.00 36.68
CA PRO A 13 -8.18 -42.88 36.03
C PRO A 13 -9.23 -42.20 35.17
N GLN A 14 -9.49 -40.92 35.42
CA GLN A 14 -10.45 -40.08 34.68
C GLN A 14 -9.81 -39.34 33.48
N GLY A 15 -8.49 -39.47 33.25
CA GLY A 15 -7.73 -38.81 32.18
C GLY A 15 -6.46 -38.17 32.73
N ASN A 16 -5.43 -38.16 31.91
CA ASN A 16 -4.17 -37.52 32.26
C ASN A 16 -4.26 -35.98 32.08
N TYR A 17 -3.64 -35.26 33.00
CA TYR A 17 -3.56 -33.80 32.90
C TYR A 17 -2.19 -33.28 33.33
N TYR A 18 -1.88 -32.03 32.97
CA TYR A 18 -0.64 -31.37 33.32
C TYR A 18 -0.83 -30.45 34.52
N GLU A 19 0.05 -30.53 35.50
CA GLU A 19 0.07 -29.68 36.69
C GLU A 19 1.38 -28.92 36.78
N PHE A 20 1.31 -27.64 37.08
CA PHE A 20 2.51 -26.83 37.28
C PHE A 20 3.36 -27.40 38.42
N SER A 21 4.66 -27.59 38.15
CA SER A 21 5.61 -28.08 39.13
C SER A 21 6.97 -27.38 38.97
N THR A 22 7.59 -27.11 40.12
CA THR A 22 8.97 -26.60 40.23
C THR A 22 9.93 -27.65 40.75
N ASP A 23 9.45 -28.88 41.04
CA ASP A 23 10.25 -29.95 41.58
C ASP A 23 11.18 -30.55 40.51
N LYS A 24 12.48 -30.45 40.73
CA LYS A 24 13.51 -30.96 39.80
C LYS A 24 13.65 -32.49 39.82
N ALA A 25 13.05 -33.18 40.81
CA ALA A 25 13.05 -34.63 40.88
C ALA A 25 11.99 -35.24 39.95
N GLU A 26 11.02 -34.46 39.48
CA GLU A 26 9.95 -34.89 38.60
C GLU A 26 10.32 -34.76 37.13
N THR A 27 9.69 -35.56 36.27
CA THR A 27 9.78 -35.36 34.81
C THR A 27 8.91 -34.20 34.41
N LEU A 28 9.54 -33.11 33.99
CA LEU A 28 8.86 -31.87 33.66
C LEU A 28 8.77 -31.66 32.13
N TYR A 29 7.62 -31.16 31.70
CA TYR A 29 7.27 -30.90 30.32
C TYR A 29 7.05 -29.39 30.09
N ASN A 30 7.46 -28.93 28.95
CA ASN A 30 7.09 -27.60 28.47
C ASN A 30 5.76 -27.71 27.71
N VAL A 31 4.68 -27.22 28.31
CA VAL A 31 3.31 -27.37 27.78
C VAL A 31 2.80 -26.02 27.31
N SER A 32 2.24 -26.00 26.11
CA SER A 32 1.56 -24.83 25.56
C SER A 32 0.05 -24.97 25.70
N PHE A 33 -0.60 -23.93 26.18
CA PHE A 33 -2.05 -23.89 26.33
C PHE A 33 -2.69 -22.98 25.29
N THR A 34 -3.76 -23.47 24.66
CA THR A 34 -4.51 -22.75 23.65
C THR A 34 -5.88 -22.38 24.19
N TYR A 35 -6.32 -21.16 23.94
CA TYR A 35 -7.67 -20.71 24.28
C TYR A 35 -8.71 -21.35 23.36
N PHE A 36 -9.67 -22.09 23.94
CA PHE A 36 -10.75 -22.78 23.24
C PHE A 36 -12.09 -22.03 23.33
N GLY A 37 -12.20 -21.07 24.22
CA GLY A 37 -13.41 -20.31 24.53
C GLY A 37 -13.91 -20.58 25.94
N ILE A 38 -14.77 -19.72 26.45
CA ILE A 38 -15.31 -19.79 27.80
C ILE A 38 -16.01 -21.16 28.03
N GLY A 39 -15.56 -21.89 29.03
CA GLY A 39 -16.14 -23.19 29.38
C GLY A 39 -15.95 -24.32 28.35
N LYS A 40 -14.98 -24.16 27.40
CA LYS A 40 -14.72 -25.17 26.35
C LYS A 40 -13.35 -25.83 26.46
N GLY A 41 -12.62 -25.55 27.50
CA GLY A 41 -11.31 -26.11 27.80
C GLY A 41 -11.31 -26.82 29.13
N ASP A 42 -10.13 -27.32 29.52
CA ASP A 42 -9.91 -28.11 30.73
C ASP A 42 -9.07 -27.37 31.76
N TYR A 43 -8.53 -26.23 31.37
CA TYR A 43 -7.62 -25.41 32.16
C TYR A 43 -8.10 -23.97 32.25
N GLN A 44 -7.76 -23.34 33.38
CA GLN A 44 -7.98 -21.91 33.59
C GLN A 44 -6.67 -21.21 33.93
N LEU A 45 -6.57 -19.93 33.55
CA LEU A 45 -5.41 -19.13 33.91
C LEU A 45 -5.41 -18.89 35.43
N LYS A 46 -4.41 -19.44 36.10
CA LYS A 46 -4.27 -19.33 37.57
C LYS A 46 -3.50 -18.08 37.93
N GLN A 47 -2.37 -17.85 37.23
CA GLN A 47 -1.44 -16.79 37.55
C GLN A 47 -0.67 -16.36 36.31
N SER A 48 -0.42 -15.05 36.18
CA SER A 48 0.56 -14.53 35.27
C SER A 48 1.83 -14.18 36.05
N THR A 49 2.92 -14.86 35.70
CA THR A 49 4.23 -14.61 36.31
C THR A 49 5.19 -14.01 35.30
N ASN A 50 6.31 -13.56 35.78
CA ASN A 50 7.40 -12.99 34.99
C ASN A 50 7.93 -13.95 33.92
N ASN A 51 7.85 -15.25 34.17
CA ASN A 51 8.32 -16.29 33.27
C ASN A 51 7.22 -16.80 32.33
N GLY A 52 6.00 -16.24 32.45
CA GLY A 52 4.85 -16.57 31.61
C GLY A 52 3.56 -16.84 32.39
N ARG A 53 2.61 -17.47 31.74
CA ARG A 53 1.28 -17.77 32.29
C ARG A 53 1.25 -19.18 32.88
N VAL A 54 0.79 -19.32 34.11
CA VAL A 54 0.55 -20.59 34.75
C VAL A 54 -0.93 -20.95 34.63
N PHE A 55 -1.20 -22.17 34.16
CA PHE A 55 -2.56 -22.68 33.99
C PHE A 55 -2.79 -23.81 34.97
N GLU A 56 -4.01 -23.92 35.50
CA GLU A 56 -4.46 -24.95 36.43
C GLU A 56 -5.54 -25.80 35.78
N PHE A 57 -5.45 -27.09 35.94
CA PHE A 57 -6.49 -28.02 35.50
C PHE A 57 -7.72 -27.88 36.41
N VAL A 58 -8.87 -27.56 35.82
CA VAL A 58 -10.15 -27.35 36.52
C VAL A 58 -11.20 -28.41 36.18
N GLY A 59 -10.80 -29.41 35.41
CA GLY A 59 -11.67 -30.49 34.95
C GLY A 59 -12.15 -30.29 33.51
N ALA A 60 -12.50 -31.38 32.87
CA ALA A 60 -12.92 -31.37 31.45
C ALA A 60 -14.13 -30.44 31.22
N GLY A 61 -14.00 -29.50 30.33
CA GLY A 61 -15.05 -28.55 29.96
C GLY A 61 -15.37 -27.47 31.00
N ASN A 62 -14.57 -27.31 32.06
CA ASN A 62 -14.78 -26.31 33.11
C ASN A 62 -13.82 -25.11 33.01
N GLY A 63 -12.88 -25.14 32.06
CA GLY A 63 -11.91 -24.09 31.81
C GLY A 63 -12.07 -23.48 30.44
N ASP A 64 -11.21 -22.50 30.14
CA ASP A 64 -11.21 -21.75 28.89
C ASP A 64 -10.07 -22.16 27.96
N TYR A 65 -9.08 -22.88 28.48
CA TYR A 65 -7.86 -23.30 27.80
C TYR A 65 -7.71 -24.82 27.78
N SER A 66 -7.00 -25.34 26.78
CA SER A 66 -6.63 -26.77 26.72
C SER A 66 -5.14 -26.90 26.37
N ALA A 67 -4.51 -27.95 26.87
CA ALA A 67 -3.14 -28.37 26.54
C ALA A 67 -3.02 -28.97 25.12
N LEU A 68 -4.01 -28.71 24.28
CA LEU A 68 -4.06 -29.16 22.90
C LEU A 68 -3.74 -27.98 21.95
N ARG A 69 -3.00 -28.27 20.90
CA ARG A 69 -2.80 -27.30 19.83
C ARG A 69 -3.99 -27.37 18.88
N LYS A 70 -4.72 -26.27 18.78
CA LYS A 70 -5.79 -26.15 17.79
C LYS A 70 -5.15 -26.03 16.39
N LEU A 71 -5.33 -27.06 15.59
CA LEU A 71 -4.92 -27.04 14.19
C LEU A 71 -5.98 -26.30 13.36
N PRO A 72 -5.58 -25.55 12.34
CA PRO A 72 -6.54 -25.02 11.38
C PRO A 72 -7.26 -26.20 10.70
N SER A 73 -8.57 -26.05 10.53
CA SER A 73 -9.36 -27.05 9.80
C SER A 73 -8.90 -27.12 8.35
N PRO A 74 -8.88 -28.31 7.74
CA PRO A 74 -8.63 -28.42 6.31
C PRO A 74 -9.72 -27.67 5.53
N GLN A 75 -9.28 -26.88 4.56
CA GLN A 75 -10.13 -26.07 3.69
C GLN A 75 -10.15 -26.66 2.29
N LYS A 76 -11.24 -26.43 1.57
CA LYS A 76 -11.38 -26.82 0.18
C LYS A 76 -11.73 -25.60 -0.64
N SER A 77 -10.94 -25.32 -1.66
CA SER A 77 -11.23 -24.25 -2.64
C SER A 77 -11.20 -24.86 -4.04
N GLN A 78 -12.31 -24.70 -4.76
CA GLN A 78 -12.47 -25.16 -6.12
C GLN A 78 -13.12 -24.05 -6.95
N VAL A 79 -12.58 -23.81 -8.14
CA VAL A 79 -13.17 -22.89 -9.10
C VAL A 79 -13.26 -23.57 -10.46
N PHE A 80 -14.43 -23.53 -11.04
CA PHE A 80 -14.67 -23.91 -12.44
C PHE A 80 -14.98 -22.67 -13.23
N SER A 81 -14.30 -22.46 -14.36
CA SER A 81 -14.53 -21.32 -15.24
C SER A 81 -14.66 -21.79 -16.68
N THR A 82 -15.58 -21.15 -17.39
CA THR A 82 -15.78 -21.35 -18.84
C THR A 82 -16.01 -20.01 -19.51
N SER A 83 -15.54 -19.88 -20.74
CA SER A 83 -15.75 -18.69 -21.56
C SER A 83 -16.09 -19.07 -22.98
N ALA A 84 -16.89 -18.22 -23.61
CA ALA A 84 -17.22 -18.33 -25.01
C ALA A 84 -17.23 -16.96 -25.67
N GLU A 85 -16.61 -16.84 -26.83
CA GLU A 85 -16.60 -15.62 -27.63
C GLU A 85 -16.93 -15.96 -29.08
N TYR A 86 -17.84 -15.21 -29.67
CA TYR A 86 -18.16 -15.27 -31.08
C TYR A 86 -17.80 -13.95 -31.77
N THR A 87 -16.88 -14.02 -32.71
CA THR A 87 -16.44 -12.88 -33.50
C THR A 87 -17.15 -12.89 -34.87
N PHE A 88 -17.80 -11.81 -35.18
CA PHE A 88 -18.49 -11.61 -36.48
C PHE A 88 -17.87 -10.41 -37.21
N ASN A 89 -18.30 -10.23 -38.48
CA ASN A 89 -17.79 -9.09 -39.24
C ASN A 89 -18.14 -7.77 -38.52
N LYS A 90 -17.10 -7.03 -38.08
CA LYS A 90 -17.19 -5.76 -37.36
C LYS A 90 -17.73 -5.84 -35.91
N GLY A 91 -17.48 -6.93 -35.21
CA GLY A 91 -17.81 -6.96 -33.80
C GLY A 91 -17.60 -8.31 -33.14
N LYS A 92 -17.87 -8.35 -31.85
CA LYS A 92 -17.84 -9.58 -31.07
C LYS A 92 -18.86 -9.55 -29.96
N ILE A 93 -19.29 -10.72 -29.55
CA ILE A 93 -20.10 -10.97 -28.35
C ILE A 93 -19.52 -12.16 -27.62
N GLY A 94 -19.49 -12.10 -26.30
CA GLY A 94 -18.96 -13.18 -25.50
C GLY A 94 -19.48 -13.16 -24.09
N GLY A 95 -19.11 -14.20 -23.36
CA GLY A 95 -19.43 -14.30 -21.93
C GLY A 95 -18.49 -15.24 -21.23
N ASP A 96 -18.26 -14.93 -19.97
CA ASP A 96 -17.51 -15.74 -19.03
C ASP A 96 -18.42 -16.12 -17.88
N PHE A 97 -18.28 -17.35 -17.41
CA PHE A 97 -19.01 -17.84 -16.26
C PHE A 97 -18.07 -18.64 -15.36
N SER A 98 -18.15 -18.40 -14.07
CA SER A 98 -17.34 -19.09 -13.07
C SER A 98 -18.19 -19.50 -11.88
N LEU A 99 -17.92 -20.70 -11.37
CA LEU A 99 -18.45 -21.23 -10.11
C LEU A 99 -17.31 -21.46 -9.15
N SER A 100 -17.48 -21.03 -7.93
CA SER A 100 -16.54 -21.35 -6.82
C SER A 100 -17.23 -22.20 -5.78
N ASN A 101 -16.51 -23.14 -5.20
CA ASN A 101 -16.90 -23.85 -4.00
C ASN A 101 -15.79 -23.71 -2.97
N TYR A 102 -16.06 -22.97 -1.89
CA TYR A 102 -15.09 -22.68 -0.84
C TYR A 102 -15.63 -23.13 0.51
N ASP A 103 -15.08 -24.21 1.02
CA ASP A 103 -15.39 -24.79 2.32
C ASP A 103 -14.26 -24.52 3.30
N ILE A 104 -14.54 -23.73 4.33
CA ILE A 104 -13.56 -23.32 5.35
C ILE A 104 -13.27 -24.40 6.40
N ASN A 105 -14.09 -25.46 6.43
CA ASN A 105 -13.92 -26.53 7.40
C ASN A 105 -14.57 -27.84 6.94
N LEU A 106 -13.80 -28.68 6.27
CA LEU A 106 -14.26 -29.98 5.75
C LEU A 106 -14.78 -30.94 6.82
N PHE A 107 -14.52 -30.68 8.10
CA PHE A 107 -15.02 -31.51 9.21
C PHE A 107 -16.39 -31.04 9.74
N SER A 108 -16.93 -29.94 9.22
CA SER A 108 -18.20 -29.39 9.67
C SER A 108 -19.17 -29.27 8.49
N SER A 109 -20.39 -29.70 8.66
CA SER A 109 -21.47 -29.48 7.69
C SER A 109 -22.22 -28.15 7.90
N LYS A 110 -21.81 -27.36 8.91
CA LYS A 110 -22.45 -26.08 9.21
C LYS A 110 -22.15 -25.06 8.11
N ASN A 111 -23.18 -24.42 7.57
CA ASN A 111 -23.12 -23.41 6.52
C ASN A 111 -22.61 -23.92 5.15
N ASN A 112 -22.68 -25.21 4.85
CA ASN A 112 -22.27 -25.77 3.57
C ASN A 112 -23.13 -25.26 2.39
N ASP A 113 -24.33 -24.78 2.66
CA ASP A 113 -25.22 -24.11 1.70
C ASP A 113 -24.65 -22.77 1.19
N GLN A 114 -23.72 -22.17 1.94
CA GLN A 114 -23.08 -20.90 1.59
C GLN A 114 -21.72 -21.08 0.88
N ASN A 115 -21.25 -22.30 0.71
CA ASN A 115 -19.93 -22.57 0.12
C ASN A 115 -19.85 -22.30 -1.38
N THR A 116 -21.00 -22.24 -2.07
CA THR A 116 -21.02 -22.12 -3.53
C THR A 116 -21.41 -20.71 -3.97
N GLY A 117 -20.55 -20.10 -4.78
CA GLY A 117 -20.77 -18.80 -5.38
C GLY A 117 -20.58 -18.81 -6.89
N PHE A 118 -21.09 -17.79 -7.55
CA PHE A 118 -20.91 -17.62 -8.98
C PHE A 118 -20.47 -16.20 -9.34
N ALA A 119 -19.72 -16.11 -10.45
CA ALA A 119 -19.40 -14.88 -11.14
C ALA A 119 -19.69 -15.04 -12.63
N GLY A 120 -20.19 -13.99 -13.26
CA GLY A 120 -20.50 -14.01 -14.68
C GLY A 120 -20.28 -12.65 -15.31
N ARG A 121 -19.87 -12.66 -16.58
CA ARG A 121 -19.70 -11.50 -17.43
C ARG A 121 -20.25 -11.77 -18.81
N ILE A 122 -21.04 -10.84 -19.33
CA ILE A 122 -21.51 -10.84 -20.72
C ILE A 122 -21.05 -9.53 -21.33
N PHE A 123 -20.49 -9.59 -22.52
CA PHE A 123 -19.98 -8.41 -23.20
C PHE A 123 -20.21 -8.49 -24.71
N GLY A 124 -20.27 -7.32 -25.33
CA GLY A 124 -20.33 -7.23 -26.77
C GLY A 124 -19.85 -5.87 -27.26
N ASN A 125 -19.31 -5.84 -28.46
CA ASN A 125 -18.98 -4.61 -29.14
C ASN A 125 -19.29 -4.66 -30.64
N LYS A 126 -19.42 -3.47 -31.23
CA LYS A 126 -19.61 -3.29 -32.67
C LYS A 126 -18.68 -2.19 -33.18
N ILE A 127 -18.04 -2.47 -34.31
CA ILE A 127 -17.10 -1.58 -34.97
C ILE A 127 -17.78 -0.96 -36.20
N PHE A 128 -17.64 0.34 -36.35
CA PHE A 128 -18.12 1.12 -37.48
C PHE A 128 -16.90 1.74 -38.16
N THR A 129 -16.71 1.48 -39.43
CA THR A 129 -15.56 1.98 -40.19
C THR A 129 -16.04 2.77 -41.40
N LYS A 130 -15.53 3.97 -41.58
CA LYS A 130 -15.79 4.80 -42.76
C LYS A 130 -14.55 5.63 -43.08
N ASN A 131 -13.90 5.37 -44.20
CA ASN A 131 -12.64 6.00 -44.61
C ASN A 131 -11.57 5.92 -43.49
N ASN A 132 -11.06 7.07 -43.06
CA ASN A 132 -10.07 7.18 -41.98
C ASN A 132 -10.69 7.29 -40.57
N TRP A 133 -11.95 6.87 -40.42
CA TRP A 133 -12.70 6.99 -39.18
C TRP A 133 -13.17 5.60 -38.68
N ASN A 134 -12.88 5.31 -37.44
CA ASN A 134 -13.27 4.06 -36.78
C ASN A 134 -13.99 4.38 -35.47
N GLY A 135 -15.20 3.90 -35.35
CA GLY A 135 -15.99 3.97 -34.13
C GLY A 135 -16.20 2.57 -33.55
N THR A 136 -16.12 2.42 -32.24
CA THR A 136 -16.46 1.18 -31.54
C THR A 136 -17.42 1.51 -30.40
N VAL A 137 -18.54 0.82 -30.36
CA VAL A 137 -19.50 0.87 -29.24
C VAL A 137 -19.47 -0.48 -28.55
N GLY A 138 -19.37 -0.50 -27.24
CA GLY A 138 -19.36 -1.71 -26.44
C GLY A 138 -20.26 -1.60 -25.21
N ALA A 139 -20.78 -2.74 -24.78
CA ALA A 139 -21.49 -2.90 -23.52
C ALA A 139 -21.00 -4.17 -22.81
N GLU A 140 -20.92 -4.10 -21.50
CA GLU A 140 -20.52 -5.22 -20.64
C GLU A 140 -21.36 -5.20 -19.37
N PHE A 141 -21.83 -6.36 -18.96
CA PHE A 141 -22.47 -6.58 -17.67
C PHE A 141 -21.72 -7.66 -16.91
N GLN A 142 -21.39 -7.38 -15.67
CA GLN A 142 -20.71 -8.29 -14.76
C GLN A 142 -21.50 -8.44 -13.47
N ARG A 143 -21.59 -9.67 -12.96
CA ARG A 143 -22.17 -9.97 -11.67
C ARG A 143 -21.28 -10.95 -10.91
N ILE A 144 -21.02 -10.63 -9.63
CA ILE A 144 -20.28 -11.48 -8.69
C ILE A 144 -21.20 -11.67 -7.47
N SER A 145 -21.50 -12.92 -7.13
CA SER A 145 -22.31 -13.22 -5.94
C SER A 145 -21.46 -13.08 -4.66
N SER A 146 -22.13 -12.81 -3.54
CA SER A 146 -21.48 -12.67 -2.23
C SER A 146 -20.73 -13.92 -1.77
N GLN A 147 -21.12 -15.09 -2.25
CA GLN A 147 -20.48 -16.38 -1.91
C GLN A 147 -19.34 -16.74 -2.87
N PHE A 148 -19.08 -15.95 -3.92
CA PHE A 148 -18.02 -16.27 -4.86
C PHE A 148 -16.65 -16.03 -4.22
N HIS A 149 -15.88 -17.11 -4.09
CA HIS A 149 -14.53 -17.03 -3.56
C HIS A 149 -13.53 -16.65 -4.67
N ILE A 150 -12.93 -15.48 -4.53
CA ILE A 150 -11.98 -14.93 -5.48
C ILE A 150 -10.60 -15.52 -5.16
N LEU A 151 -9.99 -16.23 -6.13
CA LEU A 151 -8.65 -16.81 -5.98
C LEU A 151 -7.55 -15.79 -6.24
N ASP A 152 -7.80 -14.86 -7.17
CA ASP A 152 -6.84 -13.83 -7.56
C ASP A 152 -7.59 -12.52 -7.84
N ARG A 153 -6.88 -11.40 -7.77
CA ARG A 153 -7.48 -10.08 -7.96
C ARG A 153 -8.18 -9.96 -9.33
N ILE A 154 -9.46 -9.64 -9.32
CA ILE A 154 -10.27 -9.43 -10.52
C ILE A 154 -10.21 -7.96 -10.98
N ASN A 155 -10.15 -7.03 -10.05
CA ASN A 155 -10.18 -5.58 -10.30
C ASN A 155 -8.78 -4.97 -10.30
N ASP A 156 -8.63 -3.83 -10.97
CA ASP A 156 -7.41 -3.02 -10.96
C ASP A 156 -7.02 -2.61 -9.53
N VAL A 157 -5.72 -2.34 -9.31
CA VAL A 157 -5.18 -1.95 -7.98
C VAL A 157 -5.90 -0.74 -7.40
N GLU A 158 -6.21 0.25 -8.24
CA GLU A 158 -6.84 1.51 -7.84
C GLU A 158 -8.39 1.43 -7.81
N PHE A 159 -8.98 0.26 -8.02
CA PHE A 159 -10.43 0.12 -8.15
C PHE A 159 -11.20 0.65 -6.94
N SER A 160 -10.75 0.31 -5.72
CA SER A 160 -11.39 0.78 -4.49
C SER A 160 -11.30 2.30 -4.35
N ARG A 161 -10.16 2.90 -4.71
CA ARG A 161 -9.98 4.35 -4.77
C ARG A 161 -10.87 4.98 -5.84
N ASP A 162 -10.90 4.37 -7.02
CA ASP A 162 -11.64 4.87 -8.18
C ASP A 162 -13.15 4.92 -7.97
N PHE A 163 -13.67 4.10 -7.07
CA PHE A 163 -15.08 4.07 -6.69
C PHE A 163 -15.33 4.54 -5.25
N ASN A 164 -14.32 5.11 -4.55
CA ASN A 164 -14.43 5.54 -3.15
C ASN A 164 -14.99 4.47 -2.21
N LEU A 165 -14.64 3.21 -2.42
CA LEU A 165 -15.11 2.10 -1.60
C LEU A 165 -14.37 2.11 -0.25
N THR A 166 -15.12 1.98 0.84
CA THR A 166 -14.58 2.06 2.22
C THR A 166 -14.16 0.70 2.78
N GLN A 167 -14.64 -0.39 2.20
CA GLN A 167 -14.34 -1.77 2.61
C GLN A 167 -13.88 -2.60 1.42
N GLU A 168 -13.02 -3.56 1.67
CA GLU A 168 -12.69 -4.57 0.68
C GLU A 168 -13.91 -5.48 0.41
N PHE A 169 -14.04 -5.93 -0.83
CA PHE A 169 -15.18 -6.66 -1.41
C PHE A 169 -15.42 -8.06 -0.81
N ASN A 170 -15.54 -8.18 0.48
CA ASN A 170 -15.77 -9.47 1.09
C ASN A 170 -17.27 -9.67 1.37
N GLN A 171 -17.86 -10.62 0.63
CA GLN A 171 -19.22 -11.16 0.87
C GLN A 171 -20.40 -10.26 0.50
N ILE A 172 -20.26 -9.35 -0.47
CA ILE A 172 -21.37 -8.55 -1.00
C ILE A 172 -21.58 -8.86 -2.48
N THR A 173 -22.85 -9.06 -2.87
CA THR A 173 -23.19 -9.24 -4.30
C THR A 173 -22.95 -7.94 -5.05
N GLN A 174 -22.15 -8.01 -6.11
CA GLN A 174 -21.74 -6.87 -6.90
C GLN A 174 -22.26 -7.01 -8.33
N ASN A 175 -22.83 -5.93 -8.85
CA ASN A 175 -23.24 -5.82 -10.25
C ASN A 175 -22.52 -4.62 -10.88
N ARG A 176 -21.96 -4.80 -12.07
CA ARG A 176 -21.29 -3.74 -12.82
C ARG A 176 -21.80 -3.70 -14.25
N LEU A 177 -22.11 -2.51 -14.72
CA LEU A 177 -22.51 -2.27 -16.10
C LEU A 177 -21.57 -1.23 -16.71
N ILE A 178 -20.99 -1.55 -17.85
CA ILE A 178 -20.04 -0.70 -18.55
C ILE A 178 -20.54 -0.44 -19.95
N PHE A 179 -20.64 0.84 -20.32
CA PHE A 179 -20.81 1.27 -21.71
C PHE A 179 -19.54 1.96 -22.18
N SER A 180 -19.08 1.62 -23.37
CA SER A 180 -17.89 2.20 -23.95
C SER A 180 -18.14 2.72 -25.35
N PHE A 181 -17.56 3.87 -25.64
CA PHE A 181 -17.57 4.49 -26.94
C PHE A 181 -16.17 4.97 -27.29
N LEU A 182 -15.53 4.31 -28.24
CA LEU A 182 -14.25 4.72 -28.79
C LEU A 182 -14.44 5.24 -30.20
N ASN A 183 -13.96 6.42 -30.44
CA ASN A 183 -13.94 7.00 -31.78
C ASN A 183 -12.50 7.42 -32.12
N SER A 184 -11.98 6.93 -33.23
CA SER A 184 -10.63 7.26 -33.71
C SER A 184 -10.65 7.68 -35.16
N TRP A 185 -9.77 8.66 -35.49
CA TRP A 185 -9.60 9.14 -36.86
C TRP A 185 -8.16 9.49 -37.20
N LYS A 186 -7.80 9.37 -38.45
CA LYS A 186 -6.43 9.58 -38.95
C LYS A 186 -5.38 8.75 -38.21
N ASN A 187 -5.76 7.60 -37.63
CA ASN A 187 -4.93 6.66 -36.90
C ASN A 187 -4.17 7.24 -35.66
N THR A 188 -4.30 8.52 -35.38
CA THR A 188 -3.57 9.21 -34.31
C THR A 188 -4.47 9.89 -33.30
N ASN A 189 -5.67 10.26 -33.71
CA ASN A 189 -6.63 10.98 -32.89
C ASN A 189 -7.69 10.02 -32.35
N PHE A 190 -8.07 10.21 -31.11
CA PHE A 190 -9.17 9.46 -30.56
C PHE A 190 -9.93 10.21 -29.44
N ILE A 191 -11.17 9.80 -29.22
CA ILE A 191 -11.96 10.06 -28.03
C ILE A 191 -12.46 8.71 -27.55
N ASN A 192 -12.23 8.40 -26.28
CA ASN A 192 -12.70 7.21 -25.60
C ASN A 192 -13.53 7.63 -24.39
N TYR A 193 -14.80 7.26 -24.39
CA TYR A 193 -15.71 7.51 -23.28
C TYR A 193 -16.18 6.20 -22.69
N LYS A 194 -16.18 6.10 -21.35
CA LYS A 194 -16.71 4.95 -20.61
C LYS A 194 -17.65 5.43 -19.52
N LEU A 195 -18.83 4.85 -19.48
CA LEU A 195 -19.78 4.96 -18.38
C LEU A 195 -19.72 3.64 -17.58
N ASN A 196 -19.40 3.70 -16.31
CA ASN A 196 -19.39 2.56 -15.42
C ASN A 196 -20.46 2.78 -14.33
N TYR A 197 -21.40 1.86 -14.22
CA TYR A 197 -22.33 1.77 -13.10
C TYR A 197 -21.93 0.58 -12.24
N LEU A 198 -21.70 0.82 -10.95
CA LEU A 198 -21.39 -0.19 -9.95
C LEU A 198 -22.46 -0.17 -8.87
N ASN A 199 -23.04 -1.32 -8.60
CA ASN A 199 -24.00 -1.52 -7.52
C ASN A 199 -23.56 -2.67 -6.63
N GLU A 200 -23.47 -2.41 -5.35
CA GLU A 200 -23.36 -3.43 -4.31
C GLU A 200 -24.72 -3.53 -3.59
N LYS A 201 -25.28 -4.71 -3.61
CA LYS A 201 -26.66 -4.91 -3.15
C LYS A 201 -26.87 -4.29 -1.76
N GLN A 202 -27.80 -3.32 -1.68
CA GLN A 202 -28.26 -2.60 -0.48
C GLN A 202 -27.29 -1.61 0.16
N SER A 203 -26.01 -1.54 -0.22
CA SER A 203 -25.05 -0.72 0.49
C SER A 203 -24.40 0.40 -0.33
N TYR A 204 -24.33 0.25 -1.67
CA TYR A 204 -23.59 1.19 -2.50
C TYR A 204 -24.09 1.23 -3.95
N ASN A 205 -24.17 2.44 -4.50
CA ASN A 205 -24.37 2.73 -5.91
C ASN A 205 -23.36 3.78 -6.37
N GLY A 206 -22.67 3.51 -7.47
CA GLY A 206 -21.70 4.44 -8.05
C GLY A 206 -21.87 4.55 -9.56
N ILE A 207 -21.86 5.78 -10.07
CA ILE A 207 -21.81 6.10 -11.50
C ILE A 207 -20.52 6.85 -11.79
N LYS A 208 -19.65 6.24 -12.60
CA LYS A 208 -18.37 6.80 -12.99
C LYS A 208 -18.34 7.05 -14.50
N ASN A 209 -17.95 8.24 -14.87
CA ASN A 209 -17.77 8.68 -16.26
C ASN A 209 -16.28 8.92 -16.49
N ASP A 210 -15.70 8.26 -17.47
CA ASP A 210 -14.29 8.40 -17.86
C ASP A 210 -14.23 8.90 -19.31
N LEU A 211 -13.45 9.93 -19.54
CA LEU A 211 -13.19 10.50 -20.87
C LEU A 211 -11.69 10.59 -21.10
N ASP A 212 -11.17 9.87 -22.10
CA ASP A 212 -9.80 9.98 -22.58
C ASP A 212 -9.80 10.51 -24.00
N PHE A 213 -8.89 11.43 -24.30
CA PHE A 213 -8.77 11.95 -25.65
C PHE A 213 -7.34 12.28 -26.05
N LYS A 214 -7.09 12.19 -27.35
CA LYS A 214 -5.83 12.61 -27.98
C LYS A 214 -6.11 13.25 -29.33
N PHE A 215 -5.55 14.43 -29.53
CA PHE A 215 -5.62 15.20 -30.77
C PHE A 215 -4.22 15.58 -31.22
N LEU A 216 -3.83 15.13 -32.41
CA LEU A 216 -2.60 15.50 -33.06
C LEU A 216 -2.90 16.33 -34.31
N LYS A 217 -2.41 17.56 -34.34
CA LYS A 217 -2.52 18.46 -35.49
C LYS A 217 -1.16 19.06 -35.76
N LYS A 218 -0.55 18.70 -36.91
CA LYS A 218 0.82 19.12 -37.26
C LYS A 218 1.79 18.77 -36.13
N ASN A 219 2.38 19.76 -35.50
CA ASN A 219 3.38 19.57 -34.43
C ASN A 219 2.80 19.73 -33.02
N THR A 220 1.49 19.85 -32.90
CA THR A 220 0.81 20.04 -31.61
C THR A 220 0.02 18.78 -31.25
N GLU A 221 0.34 18.17 -30.12
CA GLU A 221 -0.39 17.05 -29.54
C GLU A 221 -1.10 17.51 -28.26
N THR A 222 -2.42 17.39 -28.22
CA THR A 222 -3.21 17.60 -27.00
C THR A 222 -3.77 16.26 -26.54
N ARG A 223 -3.56 15.93 -25.27
CA ARG A 223 -4.10 14.73 -24.63
C ARG A 223 -4.68 15.08 -23.27
N GLY A 224 -5.66 14.31 -22.86
CA GLY A 224 -6.22 14.45 -21.53
C GLY A 224 -7.05 13.25 -21.14
N ASN A 225 -7.21 13.10 -19.85
CA ASN A 225 -8.19 12.22 -19.25
C ASN A 225 -8.96 12.97 -18.17
N VAL A 226 -10.25 12.72 -18.06
CA VAL A 226 -11.13 13.27 -17.05
C VAL A 226 -12.04 12.14 -16.56
N SER A 227 -12.16 12.04 -15.25
CA SER A 227 -13.03 11.06 -14.58
C SER A 227 -13.92 11.78 -13.59
N TYR A 228 -15.19 11.42 -13.56
CA TYR A 228 -16.16 11.91 -12.58
C TYR A 228 -16.98 10.75 -12.04
N LEU A 229 -16.91 10.55 -10.73
CA LEU A 229 -17.66 9.58 -9.96
C LEU A 229 -18.68 10.29 -9.07
N ASN A 230 -19.89 9.78 -9.04
CA ASN A 230 -20.89 10.10 -8.02
C ASN A 230 -21.37 8.82 -7.37
N THR A 231 -21.39 8.77 -6.04
CA THR A 231 -21.81 7.58 -5.30
C THR A 231 -22.84 7.92 -4.23
N THR A 232 -23.70 6.95 -3.98
CA THR A 232 -24.62 6.96 -2.83
C THR A 232 -24.47 5.65 -2.08
N SER A 233 -24.38 5.72 -0.76
CA SER A 233 -24.33 4.54 0.11
C SER A 233 -25.12 4.78 1.39
N ASP A 234 -25.32 3.76 2.22
CA ASP A 234 -26.02 3.90 3.49
C ASP A 234 -25.27 4.79 4.48
N PHE A 235 -23.96 4.84 4.35
CA PHE A 235 -23.08 5.54 5.30
C PHE A 235 -22.64 6.90 4.77
N GLN A 236 -22.29 7.00 3.48
CA GLN A 236 -21.59 8.15 2.93
C GLN A 236 -21.91 8.35 1.45
N ASP A 237 -22.22 9.57 1.06
CA ASP A 237 -22.32 9.98 -0.34
C ASP A 237 -21.03 10.65 -0.79
N THR A 238 -20.56 10.34 -2.00
CA THR A 238 -19.28 10.89 -2.45
C THR A 238 -19.34 11.44 -3.88
N GLN A 239 -18.53 12.46 -4.13
CA GLN A 239 -18.27 13.02 -5.46
C GLN A 239 -16.77 13.08 -5.67
N PHE A 240 -16.29 12.39 -6.70
CA PHE A 240 -14.87 12.37 -7.03
C PHE A 240 -14.63 12.74 -8.47
N ALA A 241 -14.09 13.94 -8.69
CA ALA A 241 -13.67 14.45 -9.98
C ALA A 241 -12.15 14.50 -10.05
N ARG A 242 -11.56 13.98 -11.12
CA ARG A 242 -10.12 14.11 -11.37
C ARG A 242 -9.85 14.21 -12.87
N GLY A 243 -8.72 14.81 -13.21
CA GLY A 243 -8.32 14.87 -14.59
C GLY A 243 -6.97 15.51 -14.80
N ASN A 244 -6.46 15.29 -15.99
CA ASN A 244 -5.31 16.01 -16.50
C ASN A 244 -5.53 16.33 -17.98
N VAL A 245 -5.04 17.49 -18.39
CA VAL A 245 -5.01 17.91 -19.79
C VAL A 245 -3.65 18.54 -20.06
N SER A 246 -3.02 18.14 -21.14
CA SER A 246 -1.74 18.70 -21.56
C SER A 246 -1.66 18.87 -23.07
N THR A 247 -1.00 19.94 -23.49
CA THR A 247 -0.67 20.21 -24.88
C THR A 247 0.84 20.26 -25.03
N GLU A 248 1.37 19.43 -25.93
CA GLU A 248 2.78 19.40 -26.30
C GLU A 248 2.97 19.97 -27.70
N ILE A 249 3.88 20.93 -27.83
CA ILE A 249 4.27 21.55 -29.09
C ILE A 249 5.67 21.07 -29.45
N LEU A 250 5.77 20.27 -30.50
CA LEU A 250 7.01 19.66 -30.96
C LEU A 250 7.81 20.69 -31.80
N GLY A 251 9.06 20.93 -31.43
CA GLY A 251 10.00 21.76 -32.16
C GLY A 251 11.23 20.96 -32.62
N LYS A 252 12.08 21.59 -33.43
CA LYS A 252 13.28 20.95 -34.01
C LYS A 252 14.28 20.46 -32.95
N LYS A 253 14.37 21.11 -31.78
CA LYS A 253 15.34 20.82 -30.70
C LYS A 253 14.67 20.34 -29.40
N GLY A 254 13.46 19.84 -29.50
CA GLY A 254 12.69 19.37 -28.35
C GLY A 254 11.28 19.94 -28.34
N SER A 255 10.56 19.77 -27.22
CA SER A 255 9.16 20.18 -27.11
C SER A 255 8.91 21.11 -25.92
N TRP A 256 7.84 21.88 -26.01
CA TRP A 256 7.22 22.58 -24.90
C TRP A 256 5.90 21.90 -24.57
N SER A 257 5.63 21.70 -23.28
CA SER A 257 4.34 21.18 -22.82
C SER A 257 3.74 22.12 -21.79
N PHE A 258 2.43 22.30 -21.89
CA PHE A 258 1.62 23.08 -20.95
C PHE A 258 0.46 22.20 -20.52
N GLY A 259 0.08 22.28 -19.28
CA GLY A 259 -1.04 21.46 -18.83
C GLY A 259 -1.51 21.79 -17.44
N GLY A 260 -2.58 21.10 -17.07
CA GLY A 260 -3.14 21.16 -15.73
C GLY A 260 -3.68 19.80 -15.31
N SER A 261 -3.69 19.58 -14.01
CA SER A 261 -4.24 18.41 -13.37
C SER A 261 -5.04 18.81 -12.15
N PHE A 262 -6.05 18.04 -11.81
CA PHE A 262 -6.83 18.27 -10.61
C PHE A 262 -7.39 16.97 -10.05
N GLU A 263 -7.61 16.96 -8.74
CA GLU A 263 -8.46 16.00 -8.03
C GLU A 263 -9.34 16.76 -7.03
N HIS A 264 -10.59 16.36 -6.96
CA HIS A 264 -11.58 16.91 -6.04
C HIS A 264 -12.43 15.77 -5.52
N ASN A 265 -12.22 15.36 -4.27
CA ASN A 265 -12.91 14.25 -3.63
C ASN A 265 -13.67 14.75 -2.41
N LEU A 266 -14.99 14.80 -2.52
CA LEU A 266 -15.90 15.13 -1.43
C LEU A 266 -16.60 13.88 -0.94
N LYS A 267 -16.61 13.70 0.36
CA LYS A 267 -17.25 12.59 1.06
C LYS A 267 -18.11 13.17 2.19
N ASN A 268 -19.41 12.91 2.12
CA ASN A 268 -20.38 13.44 3.09
C ASN A 268 -21.00 12.29 3.87
N PHE A 269 -20.91 12.33 5.17
CA PHE A 269 -21.60 11.38 6.04
C PHE A 269 -23.12 11.62 5.99
N ASN A 270 -23.90 10.57 5.78
CA ASN A 270 -25.34 10.68 5.58
C ASN A 270 -26.10 11.05 6.87
N GLN A 271 -25.62 10.58 8.01
CA GLN A 271 -26.25 10.84 9.31
C GLN A 271 -25.97 12.26 9.81
N THR A 272 -24.72 12.69 9.84
CA THR A 272 -24.30 13.97 10.39
C THR A 272 -24.33 15.12 9.40
N LYS A 273 -24.42 14.82 8.10
CA LYS A 273 -24.28 15.80 7.00
C LYS A 273 -22.98 16.60 7.06
N THR A 274 -21.94 15.98 7.60
CA THR A 274 -20.60 16.57 7.72
C THR A 274 -19.66 15.97 6.70
N LEU A 275 -18.67 16.76 6.30
CA LEU A 275 -17.59 16.28 5.44
C LEU A 275 -16.67 15.33 6.22
N ASP A 276 -16.33 14.22 5.60
CA ASP A 276 -15.26 13.34 6.05
C ASP A 276 -13.92 14.08 5.99
N VAL A 277 -13.10 13.94 7.03
CA VAL A 277 -11.77 14.57 7.13
C VAL A 277 -10.81 14.14 6.01
N THR A 278 -11.08 13.02 5.34
CA THR A 278 -10.34 12.53 4.18
C THR A 278 -10.75 13.18 2.86
N SER A 279 -11.76 14.07 2.88
CA SER A 279 -12.10 14.87 1.70
C SER A 279 -10.98 15.87 1.38
N PHE A 280 -10.68 16.03 0.12
CA PHE A 280 -9.61 16.92 -0.33
C PHE A 280 -9.87 17.49 -1.73
N SER A 281 -9.17 18.56 -2.06
CA SER A 281 -9.08 19.08 -3.42
C SER A 281 -7.66 19.55 -3.70
N TRP A 282 -7.21 19.39 -4.94
CA TRP A 282 -6.01 20.04 -5.41
C TRP A 282 -6.10 20.37 -6.91
N LYS A 283 -5.40 21.43 -7.32
CA LYS A 283 -5.30 21.88 -8.70
C LYS A 283 -3.85 22.25 -8.99
N GLU A 284 -3.31 21.78 -10.10
CA GLU A 284 -1.94 22.01 -10.55
C GLU A 284 -1.95 22.53 -11.99
N VAL A 285 -1.14 23.53 -12.28
CA VAL A 285 -0.79 23.95 -13.63
C VAL A 285 0.71 23.85 -13.81
N PHE A 286 1.16 23.50 -15.01
CA PHE A 286 2.58 23.32 -15.25
C PHE A 286 3.01 23.80 -16.64
N ILE A 287 4.29 24.13 -16.72
CA ILE A 287 5.04 24.31 -17.95
C ILE A 287 6.24 23.39 -17.93
N GLN A 288 6.54 22.77 -19.05
CA GLN A 288 7.64 21.81 -19.18
C GLN A 288 8.38 22.05 -20.49
N LYS A 289 9.70 21.99 -20.42
CA LYS A 289 10.58 21.95 -21.58
C LYS A 289 11.29 20.62 -21.62
N LYS A 290 11.23 19.95 -22.76
CA LYS A 290 12.00 18.75 -23.06
C LYS A 290 12.97 19.07 -24.19
N ILE A 291 14.25 18.77 -24.00
CA ILE A 291 15.33 18.97 -24.97
C ILE A 291 16.00 17.62 -25.21
N GLY A 292 16.43 17.39 -26.42
CA GLY A 292 17.17 16.19 -26.79
C GLY A 292 16.30 15.05 -27.33
N ASP A 293 16.97 13.98 -27.65
CA ASP A 293 16.40 12.77 -28.25
C ASP A 293 16.29 11.68 -27.17
N SER A 294 15.23 10.88 -27.24
CA SER A 294 15.06 9.70 -26.39
C SER A 294 16.18 8.64 -26.53
N LEU A 295 16.96 8.72 -27.60
CA LEU A 295 18.04 7.77 -27.90
C LEU A 295 19.42 8.21 -27.38
N ARG A 296 19.66 9.49 -27.10
CA ARG A 296 20.99 10.00 -26.71
C ARG A 296 20.96 10.73 -25.39
N THR A 297 20.67 12.00 -25.42
CA THR A 297 20.66 12.87 -24.24
C THR A 297 19.29 13.51 -24.11
N LYS A 298 18.70 13.43 -22.94
CA LYS A 298 17.39 14.00 -22.64
C LYS A 298 17.51 14.91 -21.44
N LEU A 299 16.99 16.10 -21.57
CA LEU A 299 16.79 17.04 -20.47
C LEU A 299 15.30 17.42 -20.41
N LEU A 300 14.72 17.31 -19.23
CA LEU A 300 13.35 17.72 -18.95
C LEU A 300 13.38 18.68 -17.77
N ALA A 301 12.88 19.89 -18.00
CA ALA A 301 12.68 20.88 -16.94
C ALA A 301 11.18 21.18 -16.84
N LYS A 302 10.61 20.99 -15.65
CA LYS A 302 9.18 21.25 -15.34
C LYS A 302 9.11 22.24 -14.19
N SER A 303 8.29 23.27 -14.37
CA SER A 303 7.83 24.14 -13.28
C SER A 303 6.32 24.00 -13.14
N TYR A 304 5.83 23.95 -11.91
CA TYR A 304 4.40 23.83 -11.65
C TYR A 304 3.98 24.64 -10.41
N PHE A 305 2.72 25.05 -10.45
CA PHE A 305 2.07 25.66 -9.31
C PHE A 305 0.84 24.83 -8.93
N ARG A 306 0.73 24.47 -7.65
CA ARG A 306 -0.33 23.62 -7.13
C ARG A 306 -0.95 24.26 -5.89
N THR A 307 -2.27 24.22 -5.82
CA THR A 307 -3.05 24.59 -4.64
C THR A 307 -3.67 23.34 -4.05
N ASN A 308 -3.58 23.16 -2.73
CA ASN A 308 -4.21 22.06 -2.00
C ASN A 308 -5.21 22.63 -0.99
N ASP A 309 -6.37 21.94 -0.90
CA ASP A 309 -7.43 22.23 0.06
C ASP A 309 -7.65 20.99 0.94
N SER A 310 -7.96 21.21 2.21
CA SER A 310 -8.29 20.18 3.21
C SER A 310 -9.54 20.58 4.00
N VAL A 311 -10.16 19.61 4.66
CA VAL A 311 -11.35 19.86 5.48
C VAL A 311 -10.96 20.59 6.75
N ARG A 312 -11.61 21.74 6.98
CA ARG A 312 -11.60 22.51 8.23
C ARG A 312 -12.97 23.16 8.40
N ASP A 313 -13.52 23.11 9.60
CA ASP A 313 -14.86 23.64 9.94
C ASP A 313 -15.93 23.16 8.94
N ASN A 314 -15.97 21.86 8.69
CA ASN A 314 -16.93 21.21 7.81
C ASN A 314 -16.95 21.73 6.36
N SER A 315 -15.82 22.28 5.88
CA SER A 315 -15.68 22.79 4.50
C SER A 315 -14.27 22.60 3.99
N LEU A 316 -14.12 22.54 2.67
CA LEU A 316 -12.79 22.56 2.04
C LEU A 316 -12.23 23.98 2.11
N LYS A 317 -11.13 24.12 2.83
CA LYS A 317 -10.39 25.38 2.94
C LYS A 317 -8.96 25.19 2.45
N LYS A 318 -8.43 26.22 1.84
CA LYS A 318 -7.08 26.23 1.30
C LYS A 318 -6.06 25.93 2.42
N MET A 319 -5.25 24.91 2.20
CA MET A 319 -4.20 24.49 3.12
C MET A 319 -2.86 25.16 2.76
N ASN A 320 -2.44 25.04 1.50
CA ASN A 320 -1.20 25.60 1.00
C ASN A 320 -1.21 25.79 -0.53
N ASN A 321 -0.25 26.58 -0.98
CA ASN A 321 0.21 26.57 -2.37
C ASN A 321 1.61 25.95 -2.45
N ILE A 322 1.93 25.35 -3.57
CA ILE A 322 3.24 24.73 -3.83
C ILE A 322 3.78 25.29 -5.13
N LEU A 323 5.01 25.81 -5.10
CA LEU A 323 5.82 26.03 -6.28
C LEU A 323 6.81 24.88 -6.41
N GLY A 324 6.73 24.13 -7.50
CA GLY A 324 7.62 23.00 -7.76
C GLY A 324 8.50 23.22 -8.98
N LEU A 325 9.77 22.84 -8.86
CA LEU A 325 10.76 22.83 -9.93
C LEU A 325 11.34 21.42 -10.03
N MET A 326 11.25 20.80 -11.19
CA MET A 326 11.79 19.47 -11.44
C MET A 326 12.72 19.50 -12.65
N LEU A 327 13.90 18.97 -12.45
CA LEU A 327 14.89 18.75 -13.49
C LEU A 327 15.21 17.26 -13.55
N GLU A 328 14.87 16.63 -14.65
CA GLU A 328 15.24 15.25 -14.97
C GLU A 328 16.19 15.26 -16.14
N SER A 329 17.31 14.59 -16.04
CA SER A 329 18.25 14.50 -17.13
C SER A 329 18.76 13.08 -17.33
N GLN A 330 19.00 12.76 -18.57
CA GLN A 330 19.81 11.64 -19.01
C GLN A 330 20.99 12.22 -19.76
N LEU A 331 22.07 12.53 -19.01
CA LEU A 331 23.22 13.29 -19.52
C LEU A 331 24.07 12.44 -20.48
N ILE A 332 24.23 11.16 -20.13
CA ILE A 332 24.98 10.20 -20.94
C ILE A 332 24.09 8.97 -21.12
N ARG A 333 23.93 8.56 -22.36
CA ARG A 333 23.23 7.33 -22.73
C ARG A 333 23.93 6.65 -23.90
N THR A 334 24.91 5.86 -23.57
CA THR A 334 25.57 4.96 -24.51
C THR A 334 25.33 3.52 -24.09
N GLU A 335 25.70 2.56 -24.91
CA GLU A 335 25.61 1.14 -24.53
C GLU A 335 26.46 0.82 -23.30
N LYS A 336 27.58 1.54 -23.10
CA LYS A 336 28.53 1.29 -22.03
C LYS A 336 28.38 2.20 -20.83
N THR A 337 27.90 3.42 -21.03
CA THR A 337 27.84 4.46 -20.00
C THR A 337 26.47 5.08 -19.96
N GLN A 338 25.88 5.12 -18.78
CA GLN A 338 24.62 5.82 -18.54
C GLN A 338 24.75 6.70 -17.29
N LEU A 339 24.37 7.96 -17.41
CA LEU A 339 24.31 8.91 -16.31
C LEU A 339 22.96 9.62 -16.35
N SER A 340 22.17 9.43 -15.32
CA SER A 340 20.90 10.12 -15.13
C SER A 340 20.85 10.86 -13.80
N THR A 341 20.14 11.98 -13.77
CA THR A 341 19.91 12.78 -12.56
C THR A 341 18.47 13.21 -12.48
N LEU A 342 17.97 13.29 -11.26
CA LEU A 342 16.68 13.91 -10.94
C LEU A 342 16.90 14.89 -9.80
N VAL A 343 16.40 16.10 -9.93
CA VAL A 343 16.31 17.08 -8.84
C VAL A 343 14.89 17.62 -8.81
N HIS A 344 14.25 17.54 -7.68
CA HIS A 344 12.90 18.06 -7.49
C HIS A 344 12.89 18.95 -6.23
N TYR A 345 12.67 20.22 -6.43
CA TYR A 345 12.50 21.21 -5.39
C TYR A 345 11.03 21.60 -5.29
N ARG A 346 10.51 21.66 -4.06
CA ARG A 346 9.14 22.11 -3.76
C ARG A 346 9.18 23.10 -2.62
N LYS A 347 8.58 24.27 -2.83
CA LYS A 347 8.37 25.27 -1.81
C LYS A 347 6.89 25.36 -1.47
N PHE A 348 6.57 25.21 -0.20
CA PHE A 348 5.20 25.26 0.32
C PHE A 348 4.93 26.62 0.93
N PHE A 349 3.79 27.19 0.58
CA PHE A 349 3.28 28.43 1.14
C PHE A 349 2.00 28.08 1.91
N TYR A 350 2.15 27.80 3.20
CA TYR A 350 1.02 27.46 4.08
C TYR A 350 0.21 28.69 4.47
N GLU A 351 -1.08 28.49 4.73
CA GLU A 351 -1.93 29.51 5.34
C GLU A 351 -1.40 29.85 6.76
N ASN A 352 -1.66 31.08 7.22
CA ASN A 352 -1.03 31.61 8.43
C ASN A 352 -1.21 30.73 9.67
N GLU A 353 -2.36 30.10 9.81
CA GLU A 353 -2.70 29.20 10.93
C GLU A 353 -1.85 27.90 10.94
N LEU A 354 -1.25 27.55 9.83
CA LEU A 354 -0.52 26.28 9.66
C LEU A 354 1.00 26.48 9.50
N LYS A 355 1.49 27.72 9.42
CA LYS A 355 2.91 28.03 9.12
C LYS A 355 3.91 27.48 10.13
N THR A 356 3.51 27.39 11.39
CA THR A 356 4.38 26.93 12.50
C THR A 356 4.45 25.42 12.63
N GLN A 357 3.56 24.70 11.95
CA GLN A 357 3.45 23.24 12.08
C GLN A 357 4.25 22.45 11.04
N PHE A 358 4.60 23.08 9.90
CA PHE A 358 5.15 22.37 8.75
C PHE A 358 6.38 23.07 8.17
N ASN A 359 7.30 22.26 7.67
CA ASN A 359 8.46 22.75 6.92
C ASN A 359 8.03 23.30 5.56
N SER A 360 8.68 24.37 5.11
CA SER A 360 8.28 25.08 3.87
C SER A 360 8.98 24.56 2.61
N ASP A 361 10.14 23.92 2.74
CA ASP A 361 10.99 23.59 1.61
C ASP A 361 11.37 22.12 1.58
N PHE A 362 11.20 21.47 0.43
CA PHE A 362 11.56 20.08 0.21
C PHE A 362 12.43 19.95 -1.04
N VAL A 363 13.53 19.22 -0.89
CA VAL A 363 14.43 18.86 -1.98
C VAL A 363 14.60 17.36 -2.01
N ILE A 364 14.46 16.77 -3.18
CA ILE A 364 14.84 15.38 -3.45
C ILE A 364 15.72 15.40 -4.68
N GLY A 365 16.88 14.78 -4.59
CA GLY A 365 17.78 14.62 -5.71
C GLY A 365 18.40 13.25 -5.75
N ASN A 366 18.57 12.70 -6.95
CA ASN A 366 19.33 11.47 -7.13
C ASN A 366 20.21 11.54 -8.36
N ILE A 367 21.30 10.77 -8.30
CA ILE A 367 22.25 10.55 -9.39
C ILE A 367 22.39 9.05 -9.53
N GLN A 368 22.22 8.56 -10.73
CA GLN A 368 22.42 7.17 -11.09
C GLN A 368 23.48 7.07 -12.18
N TYR A 369 24.53 6.32 -11.92
CA TYR A 369 25.61 6.08 -12.86
C TYR A 369 25.79 4.59 -13.09
N ASN A 370 25.77 4.15 -14.34
CA ASN A 370 26.04 2.79 -14.77
C ASN A 370 27.18 2.81 -15.79
N GLN A 371 28.21 2.02 -15.55
CA GLN A 371 29.36 1.90 -16.44
C GLN A 371 29.72 0.45 -16.67
N GLN A 372 29.98 0.14 -17.92
CA GLN A 372 30.47 -1.16 -18.36
C GLN A 372 31.89 -1.00 -18.92
N PHE A 373 32.79 -1.85 -18.44
CA PHE A 373 34.19 -1.92 -18.87
C PHE A 373 34.48 -3.31 -19.44
N PHE A 374 35.55 -3.44 -20.19
CA PHE A 374 36.11 -4.71 -20.65
C PHE A 374 35.08 -5.65 -21.33
N LYS A 375 34.34 -5.13 -22.34
CA LYS A 375 33.29 -5.92 -23.05
C LYS A 375 32.27 -6.55 -22.07
N ASN A 376 31.82 -5.82 -21.07
CA ASN A 376 30.92 -6.26 -19.98
C ASN A 376 31.56 -7.19 -18.93
N GLY A 377 32.87 -7.38 -18.95
CA GLY A 377 33.55 -8.13 -17.91
C GLY A 377 33.55 -7.46 -16.54
N MET A 378 33.37 -6.15 -16.51
CA MET A 378 33.22 -5.37 -15.28
C MET A 378 32.10 -4.38 -15.43
N ARG A 379 31.20 -4.33 -14.43
CA ARG A 379 30.06 -3.40 -14.35
C ARG A 379 30.07 -2.67 -13.02
N LEU A 380 30.04 -1.35 -13.09
CA LEU A 380 29.89 -0.48 -11.94
C LEU A 380 28.51 0.15 -12.01
N GLN A 381 27.75 0.06 -10.91
CA GLN A 381 26.50 0.78 -10.71
C GLN A 381 26.65 1.61 -9.44
N ALA A 382 26.38 2.91 -9.55
CA ALA A 382 26.37 3.82 -8.44
C ALA A 382 25.05 4.58 -8.40
N PHE A 383 24.42 4.60 -7.26
CA PHE A 383 23.21 5.36 -7.00
C PHE A 383 23.41 6.18 -5.72
N TYR A 384 23.18 7.47 -5.83
CA TYR A 384 23.18 8.36 -4.68
C TYR A 384 21.88 9.16 -4.66
N GLU A 385 21.22 9.18 -3.54
CA GLU A 385 20.01 9.96 -3.28
C GLU A 385 20.18 10.80 -2.05
N LEU A 386 19.75 12.03 -2.14
CA LEU A 386 19.61 12.93 -1.02
C LEU A 386 18.21 13.53 -1.02
N GLY A 387 17.68 13.79 0.16
CA GLY A 387 16.38 14.42 0.29
C GLY A 387 16.15 14.89 1.71
N ASN A 388 15.30 15.90 1.82
CA ASN A 388 14.69 16.27 3.09
C ASN A 388 13.20 15.92 3.08
N GLY A 389 12.67 15.63 4.26
CA GLY A 389 11.27 15.26 4.45
C GLY A 389 10.84 15.55 5.87
N GLN A 390 9.76 14.93 6.26
CA GLN A 390 9.25 14.97 7.62
C GLN A 390 9.04 13.53 8.08
N GLU A 391 9.49 13.22 9.29
CA GLU A 391 9.22 11.95 9.95
C GLU A 391 8.30 12.18 11.14
N ALA A 392 7.30 11.30 11.30
CA ALA A 392 6.45 11.33 12.48
C ALA A 392 7.32 11.07 13.73
N GLN A 393 7.21 11.92 14.72
CA GLN A 393 7.82 11.65 16.03
C GLN A 393 7.18 10.41 16.61
N ARG A 394 8.01 9.48 17.07
CA ARG A 394 7.54 8.34 17.84
C ARG A 394 7.55 8.75 19.30
N GLU A 395 6.39 9.10 19.82
CA GLU A 395 6.19 9.23 21.25
C GLU A 395 5.92 7.86 21.83
N PHE A 396 6.30 7.63 23.04
CA PHE A 396 5.98 6.41 23.76
C PHE A 396 5.46 6.79 25.15
N GLN A 397 4.64 5.93 25.68
CA GLN A 397 4.18 6.00 27.06
C GLN A 397 4.38 4.65 27.72
N TYR A 398 4.51 4.67 29.01
CA TYR A 398 4.58 3.45 29.81
C TYR A 398 3.18 3.07 30.23
N LEU A 399 2.75 1.88 29.83
CA LEU A 399 1.46 1.33 30.18
C LEU A 399 1.65 0.33 31.33
N LYS A 400 0.90 0.54 32.43
CA LYS A 400 0.91 -0.39 33.55
C LYS A 400 0.27 -1.71 33.13
N VAL A 401 0.95 -2.80 33.43
CA VAL A 401 0.50 -4.17 33.21
C VAL A 401 0.55 -4.93 34.54
N THR A 402 0.04 -6.14 34.55
CA THR A 402 0.12 -7.00 35.74
C THR A 402 1.59 -7.27 36.10
N ASP A 403 1.88 -7.32 37.38
CA ASP A 403 3.23 -7.60 37.88
C ASP A 403 3.84 -8.79 37.18
N GLY A 404 5.04 -8.59 36.65
CA GLY A 404 5.75 -9.60 35.90
C GLY A 404 5.42 -9.75 34.42
N GLN A 405 4.50 -8.99 33.90
CA GLN A 405 4.22 -8.91 32.46
C GLN A 405 4.94 -7.74 31.77
N GLY A 406 5.55 -6.87 32.58
CA GLY A 406 6.27 -5.70 32.11
C GLY A 406 7.74 -5.97 31.77
N ILE A 407 8.44 -4.90 31.47
CA ILE A 407 9.89 -4.84 31.30
C ILE A 407 10.45 -3.74 32.20
N TYR A 408 9.64 -2.74 32.51
CA TYR A 408 10.06 -1.54 33.23
C TYR A 408 9.39 -1.48 34.60
N LYS A 409 10.09 -0.92 35.57
CA LYS A 409 9.56 -0.44 36.87
C LYS A 409 9.54 1.09 36.86
N TRP A 410 8.62 1.67 37.62
CA TRP A 410 8.57 3.10 37.87
C TRP A 410 9.18 3.38 39.26
N THR A 411 10.05 4.36 39.34
CA THR A 411 10.66 4.81 40.58
C THR A 411 10.48 6.31 40.65
N ASP A 412 9.65 6.77 41.60
CA ASP A 412 9.42 8.20 41.84
C ASP A 412 10.70 8.80 42.47
N TYR A 413 11.54 9.40 41.66
CA TYR A 413 12.82 9.97 42.09
C TYR A 413 12.68 11.34 42.73
N ASN A 414 11.66 12.09 42.35
CA ASN A 414 11.43 13.47 42.85
C ASN A 414 10.39 13.53 43.95
N GLY A 415 9.67 12.44 44.22
CA GLY A 415 8.68 12.32 45.28
C GLY A 415 7.36 13.07 45.03
N ASP A 416 7.04 13.37 43.76
CA ASP A 416 5.84 14.12 43.41
C ASP A 416 4.63 13.22 43.11
N GLY A 417 4.81 11.91 43.04
CA GLY A 417 3.77 10.91 42.74
C GLY A 417 3.28 10.93 41.30
N ILE A 418 3.91 11.67 40.39
CA ILE A 418 3.55 11.81 38.99
C ILE A 418 4.53 11.00 38.15
N GLN A 419 4.02 10.14 37.30
CA GLN A 419 4.84 9.29 36.42
C GLN A 419 5.48 10.13 35.30
N GLN A 420 6.77 10.34 35.36
CA GLN A 420 7.57 11.03 34.34
C GLN A 420 8.36 10.02 33.52
N LEU A 421 8.70 10.36 32.26
CA LEU A 421 9.31 9.40 31.32
C LEU A 421 10.73 8.96 31.76
N ASP A 422 11.45 9.80 32.49
CA ASP A 422 12.80 9.58 33.00
C ASP A 422 12.82 8.77 34.32
N GLU A 423 11.68 8.48 34.89
CA GLU A 423 11.50 7.69 36.10
C GLU A 423 11.24 6.19 35.84
N PHE A 424 11.20 5.78 34.57
CA PHE A 424 11.04 4.40 34.19
C PHE A 424 12.38 3.79 33.82
N GLU A 425 12.74 2.74 34.53
CA GLU A 425 13.94 1.97 34.29
C GLU A 425 13.63 0.48 34.06
N ILE A 426 14.55 -0.23 33.42
CA ILE A 426 14.42 -1.68 33.23
C ILE A 426 14.43 -2.33 34.63
N ALA A 427 13.40 -3.11 34.92
CA ALA A 427 13.31 -3.78 36.19
C ALA A 427 14.42 -4.83 36.35
N GLU A 428 15.15 -4.78 37.47
CA GLU A 428 16.19 -5.76 37.79
C GLU A 428 15.62 -7.14 38.03
N TYR A 429 14.45 -7.18 38.63
CA TYR A 429 13.72 -8.42 38.90
C TYR A 429 12.40 -8.37 38.14
N SER A 430 12.04 -9.52 37.60
CA SER A 430 10.86 -9.61 36.77
C SER A 430 9.54 -9.41 37.52
N ASP A 431 9.47 -9.62 38.84
CA ASP A 431 8.33 -9.33 39.70
C ASP A 431 8.09 -7.82 39.91
N LEU A 432 9.10 -7.00 39.71
CA LEU A 432 9.01 -5.54 39.75
C LEU A 432 8.64 -4.92 38.41
N ALA A 433 8.63 -5.72 37.35
CA ALA A 433 8.35 -5.29 35.98
C ALA A 433 6.84 -5.10 35.75
N GLN A 434 6.35 -3.90 36.03
CA GLN A 434 4.94 -3.55 36.01
C GLN A 434 4.52 -2.70 34.80
N TYR A 435 5.48 -2.30 33.97
CA TYR A 435 5.23 -1.42 32.83
C TYR A 435 5.82 -1.96 31.53
N ILE A 436 5.09 -1.73 30.45
CA ILE A 436 5.58 -1.91 29.07
C ILE A 436 5.64 -0.56 28.36
N ARG A 437 6.63 -0.37 27.53
CA ARG A 437 6.72 0.81 26.68
C ARG A 437 5.93 0.60 25.40
N VAL A 438 4.89 1.41 25.21
CA VAL A 438 4.03 1.38 24.03
C VAL A 438 4.26 2.63 23.21
N TYR A 439 4.54 2.45 21.92
CA TYR A 439 4.67 3.56 21.00
C TYR A 439 3.28 4.05 20.59
N THR A 440 3.08 5.36 20.72
CA THR A 440 1.85 6.03 20.28
C THR A 440 2.12 6.75 18.97
N ASN A 441 1.15 6.71 18.06
CA ASN A 441 1.20 7.53 16.86
C ASN A 441 0.96 8.97 17.26
N THR A 442 1.94 9.83 16.99
CA THR A 442 1.82 11.27 17.20
C THR A 442 1.54 11.98 15.89
N VAL A 443 0.81 13.08 15.95
CA VAL A 443 0.62 13.99 14.80
C VAL A 443 1.77 14.98 14.64
N LYS A 444 2.79 14.91 15.50
CA LYS A 444 3.98 15.76 15.39
C LYS A 444 4.97 15.18 14.40
N TYR A 445 5.44 16.01 13.50
CA TYR A 445 6.42 15.66 12.49
C TYR A 445 7.69 16.47 12.71
N THR A 446 8.86 15.80 12.64
CA THR A 446 10.16 16.44 12.71
C THR A 446 10.82 16.46 11.34
N PRO A 447 11.35 17.62 10.90
CA PRO A 447 12.13 17.67 9.67
C PRO A 447 13.32 16.73 9.73
N SER A 448 13.48 15.91 8.71
CA SER A 448 14.58 14.95 8.57
C SER A 448 15.28 15.10 7.23
N ASN A 449 16.59 14.87 7.21
CA ASN A 449 17.39 14.73 6.01
C ASN A 449 17.79 13.28 5.84
N LYS A 450 17.72 12.78 4.62
CA LYS A 450 18.06 11.39 4.28
C LYS A 450 19.09 11.35 3.16
N ASN A 451 20.07 10.48 3.31
CA ASN A 451 21.03 10.16 2.27
C ASN A 451 21.02 8.65 2.06
N LYS A 452 21.14 8.23 0.82
CA LYS A 452 21.27 6.82 0.46
C LYS A 452 22.34 6.67 -0.61
N LEU A 453 23.33 5.84 -0.34
CA LEU A 453 24.37 5.46 -1.28
C LEU A 453 24.28 3.97 -1.55
N GLN A 454 24.22 3.60 -2.81
CA GLN A 454 24.30 2.21 -3.24
C GLN A 454 25.38 2.11 -4.32
N LEU A 455 26.34 1.25 -4.06
CA LEU A 455 27.39 0.90 -5.02
C LEU A 455 27.32 -0.58 -5.28
N SER A 456 27.41 -0.99 -6.53
CA SER A 456 27.50 -2.38 -6.93
C SER A 456 28.58 -2.54 -7.99
N LEU A 457 29.48 -3.46 -7.76
CA LEU A 457 30.56 -3.81 -8.68
C LEU A 457 30.47 -5.30 -8.98
N SER A 458 30.27 -5.63 -10.25
CA SER A 458 30.31 -7.00 -10.76
C SER A 458 31.53 -7.18 -11.65
N VAL A 459 32.32 -8.20 -11.39
CA VAL A 459 33.56 -8.49 -12.13
C VAL A 459 33.59 -9.95 -12.53
N ASN A 460 33.70 -10.20 -13.83
CA ASN A 460 33.95 -11.50 -14.40
C ASN A 460 35.40 -11.56 -14.91
N PRO A 461 36.35 -12.19 -14.16
CA PRO A 461 37.76 -12.17 -14.49
C PRO A 461 38.08 -12.81 -15.86
N TYR A 462 37.33 -13.81 -16.27
CA TYR A 462 37.49 -14.45 -17.57
C TYR A 462 37.36 -13.46 -18.74
N ILE A 463 36.34 -12.58 -18.63
CA ILE A 463 36.09 -11.57 -19.68
C ILE A 463 37.06 -10.38 -19.52
N VAL A 464 37.34 -9.94 -18.28
CA VAL A 464 38.22 -8.80 -18.01
C VAL A 464 39.63 -9.05 -18.54
N PHE A 465 40.18 -10.24 -18.29
CA PHE A 465 41.54 -10.61 -18.72
C PHE A 465 41.60 -11.21 -20.11
N ASN A 466 40.43 -11.36 -20.79
CA ASN A 466 40.33 -12.02 -22.12
C ASN A 466 41.11 -13.32 -22.16
N SER A 467 40.97 -14.18 -21.17
CA SER A 467 41.77 -15.35 -20.91
C SER A 467 40.98 -16.62 -21.25
N ASP A 468 41.61 -17.61 -21.91
CA ASP A 468 41.00 -18.91 -22.14
C ASP A 468 41.07 -19.87 -20.95
N ASN A 469 41.56 -19.39 -19.81
CA ASN A 469 41.71 -20.19 -18.59
C ASN A 469 40.33 -20.55 -18.00
N GLN A 470 39.99 -21.84 -17.99
CA GLN A 470 38.74 -22.36 -17.47
C GLN A 470 38.59 -22.11 -15.96
N PHE A 471 39.66 -21.94 -15.20
CA PHE A 471 39.61 -21.60 -13.79
C PHE A 471 38.99 -20.20 -13.57
N LEU A 472 39.41 -19.21 -14.36
CA LEU A 472 38.86 -17.85 -14.29
C LEU A 472 37.40 -17.78 -14.71
N ARG A 473 36.94 -18.69 -15.59
CA ARG A 473 35.54 -18.79 -16.03
C ARG A 473 34.56 -19.17 -14.91
N ARG A 474 35.06 -19.81 -13.84
CA ARG A 474 34.26 -20.25 -12.70
C ARG A 474 34.02 -19.15 -11.70
N TRP A 475 34.72 -18.03 -11.79
CA TRP A 475 34.64 -16.92 -10.82
C TRP A 475 33.80 -15.77 -11.34
N ASN A 476 32.90 -15.30 -10.51
CA ASN A 476 32.16 -14.06 -10.71
C ASN A 476 32.07 -13.35 -9.36
N PHE A 477 32.61 -12.15 -9.28
CA PHE A 477 32.64 -11.35 -8.04
C PHE A 477 31.55 -10.30 -8.11
N ASN A 478 30.69 -10.26 -7.09
CA ASN A 478 29.70 -9.22 -6.89
C ASN A 478 29.92 -8.59 -5.52
N ILE A 479 30.26 -7.33 -5.51
CA ILE A 479 30.48 -6.53 -4.31
C ILE A 479 29.40 -5.46 -4.29
N SER A 480 28.66 -5.34 -3.21
CA SER A 480 27.68 -4.29 -3.03
C SER A 480 27.87 -3.59 -1.68
N LEU A 481 27.78 -2.26 -1.71
CA LEU A 481 27.76 -1.38 -0.55
C LEU A 481 26.43 -0.64 -0.54
N ASN A 482 25.70 -0.76 0.56
CA ASN A 482 24.50 0.01 0.82
C ASN A 482 24.69 0.80 2.11
N ALA A 483 24.66 2.12 2.02
CA ALA A 483 24.73 3.02 3.16
C ALA A 483 23.50 3.93 3.13
N GLN A 484 22.79 3.98 4.23
CA GLN A 484 21.64 4.89 4.39
C GLN A 484 21.78 5.60 5.74
N ASN A 485 21.61 6.91 5.72
CA ASN A 485 21.60 7.74 6.90
C ASN A 485 20.38 8.62 6.93
N SER A 486 19.78 8.81 8.11
CA SER A 486 18.70 9.73 8.37
C SER A 486 19.04 10.51 9.63
N PHE A 487 18.96 11.82 9.57
CA PHE A 487 19.23 12.69 10.71
C PHE A 487 18.18 13.79 10.78
N PHE A 488 17.76 14.09 12.00
CA PHE A 488 16.84 15.17 12.26
C PHE A 488 17.56 16.50 12.17
N LYS A 489 16.89 17.50 11.64
CA LYS A 489 17.36 18.87 11.68
C LYS A 489 17.05 19.39 13.09
N GLU A 490 18.03 19.40 13.96
CA GLU A 490 17.95 20.18 15.20
C GLU A 490 17.84 21.65 14.81
N ASP A 491 16.83 22.34 15.33
CA ASP A 491 16.84 23.79 15.34
C ASP A 491 18.05 24.21 16.17
N ARG A 492 19.16 24.50 15.50
CA ARG A 492 20.21 25.28 16.14
C ARG A 492 19.59 26.65 16.42
N VAL A 493 19.09 26.81 17.62
CA VAL A 493 19.00 28.13 18.23
C VAL A 493 20.46 28.58 18.31
N LEU A 494 20.86 29.41 17.35
CA LEU A 494 22.07 30.16 17.46
C LEU A 494 21.83 31.17 18.60
N GLU A 495 22.32 30.86 19.77
CA GLU A 495 22.63 31.88 20.75
C GLU A 495 23.70 32.85 20.20
#